data_fd2ba3fc6074a5662a115024693c4e1d
#
_entry.id   fd2ba3fc6074a5662a115024693c4e1d
#
_cell.length_a   1.000
_cell.length_b   1.000
_cell.length_c   1.000
_cell.angle_alpha   90.00
_cell.angle_beta   90.00
_cell.angle_gamma   90.00
#
_symmetry.space_group_name_H-M   'P 1'
#
loop_
_entity.id
_entity.type
_entity.pdbx_description
1 polymer ?
#
loop_
_entity_poly.entity_id
_entity_poly.type
_entity_poly.pdbx_seq_one_letter_code
_entity_poly.pdbx_strand_id
1 'polypeptide(L)'
;GERGLLIGRHDKRGRTLWSLPKGHIEVGETPEAAALREVEEETGIVSKITRSLGVIDFWFMADGKRIHKTVHHFLFSEVSGDLAPQISEVDVVDWFPLDEIATRLAYPDERKLIARSGDLRKP
;
A
#
# COMPACT_ATOMS: atom_id res chain seq x y z
N GLY A 1 -13.52 -16.43 1.11
CA GLY A 1 -12.54 -15.97 2.07
C GLY A 1 -12.27 -14.47 1.95
N GLU A 2 -11.62 -13.91 2.95
CA GLU A 2 -11.28 -12.50 2.94
C GLU A 2 -10.08 -12.24 2.02
N ARG A 3 -10.05 -11.05 1.44
CA ARG A 3 -9.03 -10.67 0.46
C ARG A 3 -8.42 -9.32 0.82
N GLY A 4 -7.18 -9.13 0.37
CA GLY A 4 -6.48 -7.86 0.50
C GLY A 4 -6.21 -7.23 -0.85
N LEU A 5 -6.14 -5.92 -0.88
CA LEU A 5 -5.96 -5.14 -2.09
C LEU A 5 -4.49 -4.76 -2.26
N LEU A 6 -3.94 -5.06 -3.42
CA LEU A 6 -2.57 -4.68 -3.77
C LEU A 6 -2.56 -3.87 -5.06
N ILE A 7 -1.57 -3.00 -5.19
CA ILE A 7 -1.29 -2.28 -6.43
C ILE A 7 -0.10 -2.92 -7.12
N GLY A 8 -0.08 -2.84 -8.43
CA GLY A 8 1.00 -3.41 -9.22
C GLY A 8 1.56 -2.42 -10.24
N ARG A 9 2.88 -2.47 -10.42
CA ARG A 9 3.58 -1.73 -11.47
C ARG A 9 4.38 -2.72 -12.30
N HIS A 10 4.38 -2.54 -13.60
CA HIS A 10 5.14 -3.39 -14.51
C HIS A 10 6.59 -2.97 -14.54
N ASP A 11 7.52 -3.94 -14.45
CA ASP A 11 8.93 -3.66 -14.64
C ASP A 11 9.29 -3.69 -16.13
N LYS A 12 10.58 -3.49 -16.45
CA LYS A 12 11.04 -3.44 -17.84
C LYS A 12 10.88 -4.76 -18.57
N ARG A 13 10.74 -5.88 -17.83
CA ARG A 13 10.56 -7.22 -18.40
C ARG A 13 9.09 -7.62 -18.47
N GLY A 14 8.17 -6.70 -18.14
CA GLY A 14 6.74 -6.98 -18.16
C GLY A 14 6.20 -7.73 -16.94
N ARG A 15 7.04 -7.95 -15.92
CA ARG A 15 6.58 -8.59 -14.68
C ARG A 15 5.86 -7.57 -13.82
N THR A 16 4.84 -8.02 -13.08
CA THR A 16 4.11 -7.15 -12.16
C THR A 16 4.77 -7.19 -10.79
N LEU A 17 5.15 -6.01 -10.31
CA LEU A 17 5.70 -5.84 -8.97
C LEU A 17 4.57 -5.36 -8.06
N TRP A 18 4.07 -6.28 -7.23
CA TRP A 18 2.97 -5.99 -6.32
C TRP A 18 3.46 -5.31 -5.05
N SER A 19 2.69 -4.34 -4.58
CA SER A 19 3.01 -3.61 -3.35
C SER A 19 1.74 -3.19 -2.62
N LEU A 20 1.93 -2.78 -1.36
CA LEU A 20 0.86 -2.21 -0.55
C LEU A 20 0.51 -0.83 -1.07
N PRO A 21 -0.78 -0.46 -1.13
CA PRO A 21 -1.17 0.91 -1.47
C PRO A 21 -0.54 1.89 -0.48
N LYS A 22 0.04 2.97 -1.00
CA LYS A 22 0.71 3.98 -0.17
C LYS A 22 0.90 5.26 -0.97
N GLY A 23 1.18 6.35 -0.28
CA GLY A 23 1.47 7.61 -0.93
C GLY A 23 2.02 8.64 0.04
N HIS A 24 2.21 9.86 -0.47
CA HIS A 24 2.81 10.94 0.27
C HIS A 24 1.79 11.68 1.13
N ILE A 25 2.22 12.10 2.32
CA ILE A 25 1.44 12.98 3.18
C ILE A 25 1.58 14.40 2.62
N GLU A 26 0.46 15.04 2.31
CA GLU A 26 0.45 16.41 1.86
C GLU A 26 0.39 17.37 3.06
N VAL A 27 0.75 18.64 2.81
CA VAL A 27 0.75 19.65 3.86
C VAL A 27 -0.64 19.74 4.48
N GLY A 28 -0.70 19.65 5.81
CA GLY A 28 -1.95 19.73 6.56
C GLY A 28 -2.69 18.41 6.74
N GLU A 29 -2.21 17.33 6.10
CA GLU A 29 -2.81 16.00 6.28
C GLU A 29 -2.18 15.25 7.46
N THR A 30 -3.00 14.45 8.13
CA THR A 30 -2.47 13.43 9.04
C THR A 30 -2.04 12.22 8.23
N PRO A 31 -1.19 11.33 8.78
CA PRO A 31 -0.87 10.06 8.11
C PRO A 31 -2.12 9.25 7.75
N GLU A 32 -3.12 9.23 8.62
CA GLU A 32 -4.38 8.50 8.41
C GLU A 32 -5.16 9.08 7.22
N ALA A 33 -5.31 10.40 7.16
CA ALA A 33 -6.03 11.06 6.07
C ALA A 33 -5.31 10.85 4.73
N ALA A 34 -3.98 10.95 4.73
CA ALA A 34 -3.19 10.71 3.54
C ALA A 34 -3.35 9.27 3.05
N ALA A 35 -3.33 8.30 3.96
CA ALA A 35 -3.49 6.90 3.62
C ALA A 35 -4.85 6.62 2.97
N LEU A 36 -5.93 7.16 3.55
CA LEU A 36 -7.27 7.00 2.99
C LEU A 36 -7.39 7.62 1.60
N ARG A 37 -6.85 8.82 1.42
CA ARG A 37 -6.85 9.50 0.13
C ARG A 37 -6.07 8.72 -0.92
N GLU A 38 -4.88 8.24 -0.58
CA GLU A 38 -4.03 7.51 -1.53
C GLU A 38 -4.63 6.17 -1.94
N VAL A 39 -5.28 5.46 -1.00
CA VAL A 39 -5.96 4.21 -1.35
C VAL A 39 -7.05 4.49 -2.38
N GLU A 40 -7.85 5.52 -2.16
CA GLU A 40 -8.92 5.88 -3.10
C GLU A 40 -8.35 6.30 -4.45
N GLU A 41 -7.32 7.15 -4.47
CA GLU A 41 -6.70 7.62 -5.71
C GLU A 41 -6.06 6.48 -6.49
N GLU A 42 -5.34 5.59 -5.81
CA GLU A 42 -4.62 4.50 -6.47
C GLU A 42 -5.53 3.34 -6.89
N THR A 43 -6.62 3.10 -6.18
CA THR A 43 -7.42 1.88 -6.35
C THR A 43 -8.90 2.09 -6.67
N GLY A 44 -9.44 3.28 -6.41
CA GLY A 44 -10.88 3.54 -6.56
C GLY A 44 -11.70 3.12 -5.35
N ILE A 45 -11.09 2.58 -4.30
CA ILE A 45 -11.80 2.06 -3.14
C ILE A 45 -11.85 3.09 -2.02
N VAL A 46 -13.06 3.39 -1.55
CA VAL A 46 -13.28 4.18 -0.35
C VAL A 46 -13.21 3.23 0.84
N SER A 47 -12.40 3.56 1.82
CA SER A 47 -12.10 2.67 2.93
C SER A 47 -12.11 3.41 4.26
N LYS A 48 -12.03 2.63 5.35
CA LYS A 48 -11.83 3.17 6.69
C LYS A 48 -10.67 2.41 7.34
N ILE A 49 -9.95 3.08 8.23
CA ILE A 49 -8.82 2.48 8.93
C ILE A 49 -9.33 1.67 10.12
N THR A 50 -8.83 0.44 10.26
CA THR A 50 -9.14 -0.43 11.41
C THR A 50 -8.02 -0.45 12.43
N ARG A 51 -6.76 -0.44 12.00
CA ARG A 51 -5.60 -0.32 12.88
C ARG A 51 -4.34 0.04 12.11
N SER A 52 -3.31 0.49 12.82
CA SER A 52 -2.00 0.74 12.23
C SER A 52 -1.24 -0.59 12.10
N LEU A 53 -0.54 -0.76 10.99
CA LEU A 53 0.37 -1.88 10.78
C LEU A 53 1.82 -1.51 11.10
N GLY A 54 2.12 -0.21 11.19
CA GLY A 54 3.45 0.28 11.48
C GLY A 54 4.01 1.14 10.37
N VAL A 55 5.31 1.36 10.41
CA VAL A 55 5.99 2.22 9.45
C VAL A 55 7.12 1.48 8.77
N ILE A 56 7.45 1.93 7.55
CA ILE A 56 8.65 1.49 6.83
C ILE A 56 9.48 2.73 6.57
N ASP A 57 10.75 2.69 6.99
CA ASP A 57 11.71 3.76 6.75
C ASP A 57 12.64 3.35 5.62
N PHE A 58 12.95 4.29 4.74
CA PHE A 58 13.97 4.05 3.74
C PHE A 58 14.70 5.33 3.38
N TRP A 59 15.93 5.16 2.86
CA TRP A 59 16.77 6.24 2.43
C TRP A 59 16.99 6.16 0.93
N PHE A 60 17.06 7.31 0.28
CA PHE A 60 17.39 7.37 -1.14
C PHE A 60 18.18 8.65 -1.44
N MET A 61 18.80 8.67 -2.61
CA MET A 61 19.58 9.84 -3.05
C MET A 61 18.78 10.64 -4.06
N ALA A 62 18.69 11.94 -3.85
CA ALA A 62 18.05 12.87 -4.79
C ALA A 62 18.86 14.16 -4.80
N ASP A 63 19.25 14.61 -5.99
CA ASP A 63 20.04 15.83 -6.18
C ASP A 63 21.30 15.86 -5.31
N GLY A 64 21.98 14.72 -5.19
CA GLY A 64 23.20 14.61 -4.39
C GLY A 64 22.97 14.58 -2.88
N LYS A 65 21.75 14.57 -2.43
CA LYS A 65 21.38 14.56 -1.00
C LYS A 65 20.79 13.23 -0.60
N ARG A 66 21.11 12.81 0.63
CA ARG A 66 20.52 11.62 1.24
C ARG A 66 19.19 12.00 1.88
N ILE A 67 18.12 11.38 1.41
CA ILE A 67 16.75 11.67 1.88
C ILE A 67 16.19 10.48 2.65
N HIS A 68 15.65 10.75 3.84
CA HIS A 68 14.95 9.76 4.66
C HIS A 68 13.44 9.90 4.43
N LYS A 69 12.79 8.78 4.19
CA LYS A 69 11.34 8.76 4.01
C LYS A 69 10.71 7.71 4.91
N THR A 70 9.64 8.10 5.60
CA THR A 70 8.85 7.22 6.45
C THR A 70 7.48 7.03 5.82
N VAL A 71 7.07 5.79 5.63
CA VAL A 71 5.76 5.47 5.08
C VAL A 71 4.94 4.75 6.14
N HIS A 72 3.77 5.33 6.46
CA HIS A 72 2.83 4.75 7.41
C HIS A 72 1.89 3.80 6.70
N HIS A 73 1.75 2.58 7.22
CA HIS A 73 0.85 1.57 6.68
C HIS A 73 -0.25 1.26 7.67
N PHE A 74 -1.45 1.07 7.15
CA PHE A 74 -2.64 0.82 7.95
C PHE A 74 -3.42 -0.36 7.39
N LEU A 75 -4.17 -1.02 8.27
CA LEU A 75 -5.15 -2.01 7.84
C LEU A 75 -6.46 -1.27 7.60
N PHE A 76 -7.07 -1.52 6.45
CA PHE A 76 -8.29 -0.86 6.03
C PHE A 76 -9.43 -1.85 5.88
N SER A 77 -10.67 -1.35 6.03
CA SER A 77 -11.87 -2.06 5.62
C SER A 77 -12.49 -1.32 4.45
N GLU A 78 -12.92 -2.06 3.43
CA GLU A 78 -13.63 -1.49 2.29
C GLU A 78 -15.00 -0.97 2.73
N VAL A 79 -15.34 0.24 2.27
CA VAL A 79 -16.66 0.83 2.49
C VAL A 79 -17.45 0.82 1.19
N SER A 80 -16.85 1.28 0.09
CA SER A 80 -17.52 1.36 -1.21
C SER A 80 -16.49 1.55 -2.32
N GLY A 81 -16.98 1.62 -3.56
CA GLY A 81 -16.17 1.89 -4.72
C GLY A 81 -15.87 0.66 -5.55
N ASP A 82 -15.39 0.88 -6.76
CA ASP A 82 -14.98 -0.17 -7.70
C ASP A 82 -13.51 0.02 -8.02
N LEU A 83 -12.81 -1.09 -8.31
CA LEU A 83 -11.40 -1.01 -8.68
C LEU A 83 -11.21 -0.15 -9.92
N ALA A 84 -10.38 0.89 -9.80
CA ALA A 84 -10.08 1.82 -10.87
C ALA A 84 -8.64 2.31 -10.68
N PRO A 85 -7.65 1.66 -11.30
CA PRO A 85 -6.25 2.04 -11.10
C PRO A 85 -5.96 3.43 -11.65
N GLN A 86 -5.14 4.17 -10.92
CA GLN A 86 -4.64 5.46 -11.38
C GLN A 86 -3.55 5.21 -12.41
N ILE A 87 -3.86 5.34 -13.69
CA ILE A 87 -2.99 4.94 -14.81
C ILE A 87 -1.59 5.56 -14.73
N SER A 88 -1.48 6.80 -14.25
CA SER A 88 -0.18 7.48 -14.15
C SER A 88 0.70 6.96 -13.02
N GLU A 89 0.14 6.25 -12.05
CA GLU A 89 0.86 5.82 -10.86
C GLU A 89 0.93 4.32 -10.71
N VAL A 90 -0.13 3.59 -11.11
CA VAL A 90 -0.17 2.13 -11.00
C VAL A 90 -0.68 1.55 -12.32
N ASP A 91 -0.20 0.37 -12.66
CA ASP A 91 -0.62 -0.31 -13.89
C ASP A 91 -1.82 -1.22 -13.67
N VAL A 92 -1.94 -1.78 -12.46
CA VAL A 92 -3.00 -2.73 -12.14
C VAL A 92 -3.29 -2.72 -10.64
N VAL A 93 -4.54 -3.01 -10.29
CA VAL A 93 -4.96 -3.26 -8.89
C VAL A 93 -5.76 -4.54 -8.86
N ASP A 94 -5.61 -5.31 -7.78
CA ASP A 94 -6.33 -6.58 -7.67
C ASP A 94 -6.46 -7.02 -6.22
N TRP A 95 -7.42 -7.90 -5.98
CA TRP A 95 -7.68 -8.52 -4.70
C TRP A 95 -6.96 -9.87 -4.63
N PHE A 96 -6.35 -10.15 -3.49
CA PHE A 96 -5.69 -11.42 -3.23
C PHE A 96 -6.16 -12.02 -1.92
N PRO A 97 -6.21 -13.35 -1.80
CA PRO A 97 -6.49 -13.97 -0.50
C PRO A 97 -5.51 -13.45 0.55
N LEU A 98 -5.98 -13.19 1.76
CA LEU A 98 -5.11 -12.66 2.82
C LEU A 98 -3.90 -13.54 3.08
N ASP A 99 -4.05 -14.86 2.94
CA ASP A 99 -2.97 -15.82 3.16
C ASP A 99 -1.84 -15.69 2.11
N GLU A 100 -2.12 -15.06 0.96
CA GLU A 100 -1.15 -14.92 -0.12
C GLU A 100 -0.49 -13.54 -0.17
N ILE A 101 -0.94 -12.58 0.63
CA ILE A 101 -0.44 -11.18 0.54
C ILE A 101 1.08 -11.14 0.67
N ALA A 102 1.64 -11.76 1.71
CA ALA A 102 3.08 -11.72 1.95
C ALA A 102 3.88 -12.31 0.78
N THR A 103 3.39 -13.41 0.19
CA THR A 103 4.11 -14.06 -0.91
C THR A 103 3.99 -13.30 -2.22
N ARG A 104 2.95 -12.48 -2.39
CA ARG A 104 2.76 -11.68 -3.60
C ARG A 104 3.58 -10.41 -3.62
N LEU A 105 3.89 -9.85 -2.44
CA LEU A 105 4.61 -8.59 -2.34
C LEU A 105 6.03 -8.70 -2.88
N ALA A 106 6.41 -7.75 -3.74
CA ALA A 106 7.72 -7.72 -4.37
C ALA A 106 8.82 -7.20 -3.43
N TYR A 107 8.46 -6.42 -2.41
CA TYR A 107 9.44 -5.68 -1.60
C TYR A 107 9.63 -6.33 -0.23
N PRO A 108 10.89 -6.65 0.15
CA PRO A 108 11.16 -7.34 1.41
C PRO A 108 10.65 -6.63 2.66
N ASP A 109 10.75 -5.30 2.71
CA ASP A 109 10.29 -4.55 3.87
C ASP A 109 8.78 -4.65 4.06
N GLU A 110 8.02 -4.66 2.96
CA GLU A 110 6.57 -4.85 3.03
C GLU A 110 6.22 -6.26 3.46
N ARG A 111 6.94 -7.27 2.97
CA ARG A 111 6.74 -8.65 3.41
C ARG A 111 6.98 -8.81 4.91
N LYS A 112 8.05 -8.19 5.42
CA LYS A 112 8.35 -8.22 6.85
C LYS A 112 7.28 -7.52 7.68
N LEU A 113 6.77 -6.40 7.20
CA LEU A 113 5.70 -5.66 7.87
C LEU A 113 4.46 -6.53 8.02
N ILE A 114 4.03 -7.17 6.94
CA ILE A 114 2.85 -8.04 6.96
C ILE A 114 3.08 -9.25 7.88
N ALA A 115 4.26 -9.86 7.84
CA ALA A 115 4.58 -11.02 8.67
C ALA A 115 4.46 -10.69 10.17
N ARG A 116 4.90 -9.50 10.60
CA ARG A 116 4.84 -9.10 12.00
C ARG A 116 3.52 -8.45 12.42
N SER A 117 2.59 -8.27 11.49
CA SER A 117 1.31 -7.60 11.76
C SER A 117 0.25 -8.54 12.33
N GLY A 118 0.54 -9.83 12.44
CA GLY A 118 -0.39 -10.81 12.97
C GLY A 118 -1.53 -11.14 12.02
N ASP A 119 -2.68 -11.45 12.57
CA ASP A 119 -3.85 -11.82 11.77
C ASP A 119 -4.49 -10.57 11.16
N LEU A 120 -4.42 -10.46 9.84
CA LEU A 120 -4.97 -9.31 9.11
C LEU A 120 -6.49 -9.24 9.16
N ARG A 121 -7.16 -10.32 9.58
CA ARG A 121 -8.62 -10.34 9.72
C ARG A 121 -9.09 -9.61 10.98
N LYS A 122 -8.18 -9.37 11.92
CA LYS A 122 -8.51 -8.72 13.20
C LYS A 122 -8.31 -7.21 13.10
N PRO A 123 -9.29 -6.43 13.55
CA PRO A 123 -9.15 -4.97 13.59
C PRO A 123 -8.14 -4.50 14.65
#